data_6050468e416015b15b90791eacd35a29
#
_entry.id   6050468e416015b15b90791eacd35a29
#
_cell.length_a   1.000
_cell.length_b   1.000
_cell.length_c   1.000
_cell.angle_alpha   90.00
_cell.angle_beta   90.00
_cell.angle_gamma   90.00
#
_symmetry.space_group_name_H-M   'P 1'
#
loop_
_entity.id
_entity.type
_entity.pdbx_description
1 polymer ?
#
loop_
_entity_poly.entity_id
_entity_poly.type
_entity_poly.pdbx_seq_one_letter_code
_entity_poly.pdbx_strand_id
1 'polypeptide(L)'
;VKKELNPQLNKQYMFSNFIEGGCNQFAKTASISVSEYPGQKGFNPLVIYGGVGLGKTHLLNAIGNKISKKHPGLKTISATSERFTIDFISSIQKNNTIDFSEYYRKADVLLIDDIQFLQGKEQTQEQFFHTFNELYQTGRQIVLTADKYPAEMRGLKKRLLSRFESGLAVDVQP
;
A
#
# COMPACT_ATOMS: atom_id res chain seq x y z
N VAL A 1 18.12 -4.94 20.78
CA VAL A 1 17.97 -5.61 19.47
C VAL A 1 16.77 -5.00 18.81
N LYS A 2 17.00 -4.08 17.84
CA LYS A 2 15.93 -3.60 16.98
C LYS A 2 15.38 -4.81 16.24
N LYS A 3 14.20 -5.24 16.55
CA LYS A 3 13.45 -6.16 15.69
C LYS A 3 13.27 -5.42 14.37
N GLU A 4 14.07 -5.76 13.37
CA GLU A 4 13.76 -5.38 12.00
C GLU A 4 12.39 -5.98 11.71
N LEU A 5 11.41 -5.10 11.55
CA LEU A 5 10.10 -5.49 11.06
C LEU A 5 10.34 -5.94 9.62
N ASN A 6 10.52 -7.24 9.43
CA ASN A 6 10.68 -7.79 8.09
C ASN A 6 9.47 -7.39 7.25
N PRO A 7 9.68 -6.89 6.03
CA PRO A 7 8.57 -6.65 5.12
C PRO A 7 7.79 -7.96 4.96
N GLN A 8 6.48 -7.90 5.25
CA GLN A 8 5.61 -9.08 5.22
C GLN A 8 5.22 -9.42 3.78
N LEU A 9 6.22 -9.58 2.90
CA LEU A 9 5.99 -10.02 1.53
C LEU A 9 5.88 -11.54 1.48
N ASN A 10 4.78 -12.03 0.93
CA ASN A 10 4.64 -13.44 0.60
C ASN A 10 5.34 -13.71 -0.74
N LYS A 11 6.48 -14.39 -0.66
CA LYS A 11 7.32 -14.69 -1.83
C LYS A 11 6.67 -15.64 -2.84
N GLN A 12 5.57 -16.29 -2.49
CA GLN A 12 4.82 -17.17 -3.38
C GLN A 12 3.93 -16.42 -4.36
N TYR A 13 3.58 -15.16 -4.07
CA TYR A 13 2.72 -14.35 -4.92
C TYR A 13 3.56 -13.57 -5.94
N MET A 14 3.56 -14.06 -7.17
CA MET A 14 4.30 -13.48 -8.29
C MET A 14 3.36 -13.17 -9.45
N PHE A 15 3.78 -12.30 -10.38
CA PHE A 15 2.97 -12.04 -11.58
C PHE A 15 2.83 -13.29 -12.46
N SER A 16 3.86 -14.14 -12.51
CA SER A 16 3.86 -15.35 -13.32
C SER A 16 2.80 -16.38 -12.90
N ASN A 17 2.41 -16.42 -11.63
CA ASN A 17 1.39 -17.32 -11.12
C ASN A 17 0.05 -16.64 -10.79
N PHE A 18 -0.11 -15.37 -11.18
CA PHE A 18 -1.38 -14.67 -11.09
C PHE A 18 -2.30 -15.11 -12.23
N ILE A 19 -3.51 -15.57 -11.88
CA ILE A 19 -4.48 -16.01 -12.87
C ILE A 19 -5.11 -14.78 -13.54
N GLU A 20 -4.71 -14.54 -14.79
CA GLU A 20 -5.19 -13.41 -15.58
C GLU A 20 -6.49 -13.78 -16.31
N GLY A 21 -7.48 -12.90 -16.20
CA GLY A 21 -8.71 -12.94 -16.97
C GLY A 21 -9.04 -11.54 -17.50
N GLY A 22 -10.05 -11.44 -18.36
CA GLY A 22 -10.44 -10.14 -18.92
C GLY A 22 -10.79 -9.08 -17.88
N CYS A 23 -11.22 -9.50 -16.71
CA CYS A 23 -11.68 -8.61 -15.63
C CYS A 23 -10.55 -8.05 -14.75
N ASN A 24 -9.33 -8.57 -14.87
CA ASN A 24 -8.20 -8.13 -14.04
C ASN A 24 -6.94 -7.80 -14.83
N GLN A 25 -7.02 -7.84 -16.15
CA GLN A 25 -5.87 -7.59 -17.03
C GLN A 25 -5.30 -6.17 -16.84
N PHE A 26 -6.16 -5.19 -16.72
CA PHE A 26 -5.72 -3.80 -16.53
C PHE A 26 -5.04 -3.62 -15.17
N ALA A 27 -5.58 -4.22 -14.12
CA ALA A 27 -4.97 -4.20 -12.79
C ALA A 27 -3.58 -4.85 -12.79
N LYS A 28 -3.43 -5.99 -13.46
CA LYS A 28 -2.12 -6.65 -13.62
C LYS A 28 -1.14 -5.79 -14.41
N THR A 29 -1.57 -5.20 -15.51
CA THR A 29 -0.72 -4.34 -16.36
C THR A 29 -0.24 -3.12 -15.60
N ALA A 30 -1.12 -2.43 -14.88
CA ALA A 30 -0.76 -1.29 -14.03
C ALA A 30 0.22 -1.69 -12.92
N SER A 31 0.01 -2.84 -12.30
CA SER A 31 0.89 -3.37 -11.26
C SER A 31 2.29 -3.68 -11.79
N ILE A 32 2.40 -4.26 -12.98
CA ILE A 32 3.69 -4.51 -13.64
C ILE A 32 4.40 -3.20 -13.94
N SER A 33 3.67 -2.20 -14.46
CA SER A 33 4.24 -0.88 -14.76
C SER A 33 4.83 -0.22 -13.51
N VAL A 34 4.12 -0.25 -12.39
CA VAL A 34 4.61 0.27 -11.11
C VAL A 34 5.86 -0.47 -10.65
N SER A 35 5.91 -1.78 -10.81
CA SER A 35 7.07 -2.56 -10.39
C SER A 35 8.29 -2.34 -11.26
N GLU A 36 8.12 -1.93 -12.52
CA GLU A 36 9.23 -1.57 -13.42
C GLU A 36 9.73 -0.15 -13.21
N TYR A 37 8.83 0.79 -12.95
CA TYR A 37 9.11 2.22 -12.80
C TYR A 37 8.47 2.78 -11.54
N PRO A 38 8.95 2.40 -10.33
CA PRO A 38 8.39 2.93 -9.08
C PRO A 38 8.51 4.46 -8.99
N GLY A 39 7.45 5.12 -8.52
CA GLY A 39 7.41 6.57 -8.34
C GLY A 39 6.92 7.37 -9.54
N GLN A 40 6.49 6.73 -10.61
CA GLN A 40 5.93 7.38 -11.78
C GLN A 40 4.62 8.12 -11.41
N LYS A 41 4.55 9.42 -11.72
CA LYS A 41 3.46 10.31 -11.27
C LYS A 41 2.05 9.80 -11.56
N GLY A 42 1.78 9.31 -12.77
CA GLY A 42 0.46 8.85 -13.17
C GLY A 42 0.00 7.57 -12.47
N PHE A 43 0.91 6.85 -11.82
CA PHE A 43 0.67 5.59 -11.14
C PHE A 43 0.92 5.67 -9.63
N ASN A 44 1.02 6.86 -9.08
CA ASN A 44 1.31 7.05 -7.66
C ASN A 44 0.27 7.97 -6.99
N PRO A 45 -0.52 7.50 -6.03
CA PRO A 45 -0.61 6.11 -5.58
C PRO A 45 -1.32 5.21 -6.59
N LEU A 46 -1.00 3.94 -6.58
CA LEU A 46 -1.80 2.90 -7.24
C LEU A 46 -2.76 2.30 -6.20
N VAL A 47 -4.05 2.36 -6.47
CA VAL A 47 -5.08 1.74 -5.64
C VAL A 47 -5.71 0.58 -6.41
N ILE A 48 -5.59 -0.62 -5.86
CA ILE A 48 -6.19 -1.83 -6.40
C ILE A 48 -7.40 -2.17 -5.53
N TYR A 49 -8.60 -2.11 -6.10
CA TYR A 49 -9.83 -2.34 -5.34
C TYR A 49 -10.70 -3.42 -5.96
N GLY A 50 -11.54 -4.01 -5.14
CA GLY A 50 -12.46 -5.07 -5.56
C GLY A 50 -12.85 -5.96 -4.39
N GLY A 51 -13.78 -6.87 -4.63
CA GLY A 51 -14.29 -7.80 -3.63
C GLY A 51 -13.24 -8.73 -3.05
N VAL A 52 -13.60 -9.40 -1.97
CA VAL A 52 -12.73 -10.35 -1.27
C VAL A 52 -12.40 -11.55 -2.18
N GLY A 53 -11.15 -12.02 -2.12
CA GLY A 53 -10.72 -13.23 -2.83
C GLY A 53 -10.42 -13.03 -4.32
N LEU A 54 -10.35 -11.81 -4.82
CA LEU A 54 -10.15 -11.53 -6.24
C LEU A 54 -8.69 -11.32 -6.67
N GLY A 55 -7.73 -11.50 -5.75
CA GLY A 55 -6.30 -11.44 -6.05
C GLY A 55 -5.62 -10.10 -5.78
N LYS A 56 -6.25 -9.19 -5.05
CA LYS A 56 -5.63 -7.90 -4.69
C LYS A 56 -4.34 -8.06 -3.89
N THR A 57 -4.37 -8.88 -2.86
CA THR A 57 -3.19 -9.19 -2.04
C THR A 57 -2.10 -9.88 -2.86
N HIS A 58 -2.48 -10.76 -3.79
CA HIS A 58 -1.54 -11.38 -4.72
C HIS A 58 -0.81 -10.32 -5.55
N LEU A 59 -1.54 -9.40 -6.17
CA LEU A 59 -0.95 -8.33 -6.98
C LEU A 59 -0.05 -7.43 -6.15
N LEU A 60 -0.46 -7.06 -4.94
CA LEU A 60 0.33 -6.24 -4.04
C LEU A 60 1.68 -6.91 -3.71
N ASN A 61 1.65 -8.18 -3.35
CA ASN A 61 2.86 -8.94 -3.06
C ASN A 61 3.73 -9.15 -4.30
N ALA A 62 3.11 -9.38 -5.46
CA ALA A 62 3.83 -9.53 -6.73
C ALA A 62 4.61 -8.24 -7.09
N ILE A 63 4.01 -7.08 -6.86
CA ILE A 63 4.69 -5.79 -7.02
C ILE A 63 5.93 -5.72 -6.13
N GLY A 64 5.76 -6.00 -4.84
CA GLY A 64 6.85 -5.97 -3.88
C GLY A 64 7.98 -6.96 -4.20
N ASN A 65 7.63 -8.17 -4.59
CA ASN A 65 8.58 -9.21 -4.97
C ASN A 65 9.38 -8.81 -6.21
N LYS A 66 8.72 -8.26 -7.23
CA LYS A 66 9.39 -7.81 -8.46
C LYS A 66 10.30 -6.61 -8.21
N ILE A 67 9.86 -5.63 -7.42
CA ILE A 67 10.69 -4.48 -7.04
C ILE A 67 11.92 -4.93 -6.28
N SER A 68 11.78 -5.82 -5.30
CA SER A 68 12.90 -6.34 -4.52
C SER A 68 13.94 -7.05 -5.39
N LYS A 69 13.50 -7.70 -6.45
CA LYS A 69 14.38 -8.39 -7.40
C LYS A 69 15.01 -7.45 -8.43
N LYS A 70 14.21 -6.54 -9.00
CA LYS A 70 14.64 -5.66 -10.09
C LYS A 70 15.35 -4.40 -9.58
N HIS A 71 14.95 -3.91 -8.41
CA HIS A 71 15.47 -2.68 -7.79
C HIS A 71 15.95 -2.97 -6.36
N PRO A 72 17.02 -3.76 -6.18
CA PRO A 72 17.44 -4.22 -4.85
C PRO A 72 17.92 -3.08 -3.94
N GLY A 73 18.24 -1.90 -4.50
CA GLY A 73 18.59 -0.71 -3.73
C GLY A 73 17.40 0.03 -3.12
N LEU A 74 16.17 -0.29 -3.54
CA LEU A 74 14.97 0.32 -3.00
C LEU A 74 14.47 -0.42 -1.77
N LYS A 75 14.14 0.33 -0.72
CA LYS A 75 13.55 -0.23 0.49
C LYS A 75 12.03 -0.34 0.32
N THR A 76 11.54 -1.56 0.24
CA THR A 76 10.12 -1.88 0.18
C THR A 76 9.60 -2.23 1.56
N ILE A 77 8.57 -1.54 2.01
CA ILE A 77 7.85 -1.85 3.25
C ILE A 77 6.44 -2.28 2.89
N SER A 78 6.04 -3.46 3.37
CA SER A 78 4.71 -4.00 3.18
C SER A 78 4.06 -4.26 4.52
N ALA A 79 2.81 -3.81 4.67
CA ALA A 79 2.02 -4.05 5.88
C ALA A 79 0.54 -4.03 5.52
N THR A 80 -0.30 -4.63 6.36
CA THR A 80 -1.75 -4.36 6.34
C THR A 80 -2.02 -3.04 7.05
N SER A 81 -3.13 -2.38 6.72
CA SER A 81 -3.55 -1.19 7.47
C SER A 81 -3.86 -1.51 8.95
N GLU A 82 -4.29 -2.73 9.21
CA GLU A 82 -4.49 -3.24 10.57
C GLU A 82 -3.15 -3.32 11.31
N ARG A 83 -2.11 -3.84 10.68
CA ARG A 83 -0.75 -3.88 11.26
C ARG A 83 -0.21 -2.48 11.50
N PHE A 84 -0.38 -1.57 10.56
CA PHE A 84 -0.02 -0.16 10.71
C PHE A 84 -0.69 0.44 11.95
N THR A 85 -1.99 0.18 12.13
CA THR A 85 -2.76 0.66 13.27
C THR A 85 -2.24 0.10 14.60
N ILE A 86 -1.98 -1.20 14.65
CA ILE A 86 -1.44 -1.87 15.86
C ILE A 86 -0.07 -1.30 16.22
N ASP A 87 0.80 -1.14 15.23
CA ASP A 87 2.15 -0.59 15.46
C ASP A 87 2.10 0.86 15.93
N PHE A 88 1.18 1.66 15.37
CA PHE A 88 0.98 3.04 15.79
C PHE A 88 0.49 3.12 17.25
N ILE A 89 -0.54 2.38 17.60
CA ILE A 89 -1.07 2.35 18.98
C ILE A 89 0.00 1.87 19.97
N SER A 90 0.72 0.83 19.61
CA SER A 90 1.83 0.32 20.43
C SER A 90 2.92 1.38 20.63
N SER A 91 3.22 2.18 19.60
CA SER A 91 4.21 3.24 19.67
C SER A 91 3.81 4.35 20.64
N ILE A 92 2.52 4.68 20.70
CA ILE A 92 1.98 5.65 21.66
C ILE A 92 2.15 5.12 23.07
N GLN A 93 1.78 3.87 23.33
CA GLN A 93 1.87 3.22 24.64
C GLN A 93 3.31 3.13 25.14
N LYS A 94 4.26 2.92 24.24
CA LYS A 94 5.70 2.80 24.53
C LYS A 94 6.45 4.12 24.45
N ASN A 95 5.75 5.20 24.14
CA ASN A 95 6.33 6.54 24.01
C ASN A 95 7.46 6.62 22.94
N ASN A 96 7.31 5.91 21.82
CA ASN A 96 8.28 5.87 20.74
C ASN A 96 7.66 6.14 19.34
N THR A 97 6.75 7.11 19.28
CA THR A 97 6.09 7.50 18.02
C THR A 97 7.06 8.01 16.95
N ILE A 98 8.20 8.55 17.36
CA ILE A 98 9.25 9.00 16.44
C ILE A 98 9.83 7.81 15.67
N ASP A 99 10.19 6.73 16.36
CA ASP A 99 10.72 5.51 15.73
C ASP A 99 9.71 4.88 14.76
N PHE A 100 8.44 4.86 15.15
CA PHE A 100 7.35 4.40 14.28
C PHE A 100 7.27 5.22 13.00
N SER A 101 7.24 6.55 13.11
CA SER A 101 7.16 7.46 11.98
C SER A 101 8.37 7.31 11.05
N GLU A 102 9.56 7.26 11.62
CA GLU A 102 10.80 7.09 10.84
C GLU A 102 10.84 5.76 10.10
N TYR A 103 10.34 4.69 10.68
CA TYR A 103 10.32 3.38 10.04
C TYR A 103 9.55 3.42 8.72
N TYR A 104 8.31 3.92 8.73
CA TYR A 104 7.49 3.97 7.53
C TYR A 104 7.98 5.03 6.52
N ARG A 105 8.53 6.14 7.00
CA ARG A 105 9.05 7.23 6.15
C ARG A 105 10.35 6.87 5.43
N LYS A 106 11.04 5.84 5.85
CA LYS A 106 12.23 5.32 5.16
C LYS A 106 11.91 4.47 3.94
N ALA A 107 10.65 4.13 3.72
CA ALA A 107 10.26 3.34 2.56
C ALA A 107 10.50 4.11 1.27
N ASP A 108 11.10 3.47 0.28
CA ASP A 108 11.09 3.92 -1.10
C ASP A 108 9.84 3.46 -1.82
N VAL A 109 9.28 2.33 -1.38
CA VAL A 109 8.01 1.76 -1.84
C VAL A 109 7.21 1.33 -0.62
N LEU A 110 6.01 1.85 -0.47
CA LEU A 110 5.10 1.50 0.61
C LEU A 110 3.90 0.74 0.04
N LEU A 111 3.72 -0.49 0.50
CA LEU A 111 2.61 -1.37 0.12
C LEU A 111 1.71 -1.57 1.33
N ILE A 112 0.48 -1.09 1.25
CA ILE A 112 -0.50 -1.21 2.33
C ILE A 112 -1.72 -1.99 1.85
N ASP A 113 -1.97 -3.12 2.48
CA ASP A 113 -3.11 -3.98 2.17
C ASP A 113 -4.33 -3.60 3.01
N ASP A 114 -5.51 -3.67 2.42
CA ASP A 114 -6.82 -3.54 3.10
C ASP A 114 -7.02 -2.20 3.82
N ILE A 115 -6.95 -1.10 3.09
CA ILE A 115 -7.11 0.25 3.69
C ILE A 115 -8.49 0.49 4.31
N GLN A 116 -9.50 -0.33 4.01
CA GLN A 116 -10.82 -0.25 4.63
C GLN A 116 -10.77 -0.41 6.15
N PHE A 117 -9.77 -1.07 6.71
CA PHE A 117 -9.61 -1.18 8.16
C PHE A 117 -9.22 0.13 8.85
N LEU A 118 -8.90 1.18 8.09
CA LEU A 118 -8.71 2.53 8.63
C LEU A 118 -10.03 3.25 8.94
N GLN A 119 -11.16 2.76 8.43
CA GLN A 119 -12.47 3.40 8.63
C GLN A 119 -12.77 3.54 10.13
N GLY A 120 -13.20 4.75 10.53
CA GLY A 120 -13.54 5.07 11.91
C GLY A 120 -12.35 5.29 12.85
N LYS A 121 -11.13 5.15 12.39
CA LYS A 121 -9.91 5.28 13.22
C LYS A 121 -9.21 6.62 12.94
N GLU A 122 -9.75 7.69 13.48
CA GLU A 122 -9.34 9.06 13.12
C GLU A 122 -7.86 9.36 13.37
N GLN A 123 -7.32 8.98 14.51
CA GLN A 123 -5.92 9.24 14.86
C GLN A 123 -4.97 8.44 13.95
N THR A 124 -5.29 7.20 13.65
CA THR A 124 -4.52 6.36 12.74
C THR A 124 -4.58 6.91 11.31
N GLN A 125 -5.74 7.38 10.88
CA GLN A 125 -5.89 8.03 9.56
C GLN A 125 -5.03 9.28 9.45
N GLU A 126 -4.94 10.07 10.50
CA GLU A 126 -4.10 11.27 10.53
C GLU A 126 -2.61 10.91 10.40
N GLN A 127 -2.16 9.93 11.16
CA GLN A 127 -0.79 9.42 11.07
C GLN A 127 -0.48 8.84 9.69
N PHE A 128 -1.41 8.09 9.13
CA PHE A 128 -1.28 7.55 7.77
C PHE A 128 -1.21 8.66 6.73
N PHE A 129 -2.03 9.70 6.87
CA PHE A 129 -2.01 10.86 5.99
C PHE A 129 -0.65 11.56 5.98
N HIS A 130 -0.05 11.76 7.15
CA HIS A 130 1.29 12.37 7.24
C HIS A 130 2.36 11.50 6.59
N THR A 131 2.33 10.21 6.83
CA THR A 131 3.25 9.25 6.20
C THR A 131 3.08 9.25 4.68
N PHE A 132 1.85 9.19 4.21
CA PHE A 132 1.51 9.23 2.79
C PHE A 132 2.05 10.50 2.11
N ASN A 133 1.77 11.67 2.70
CA ASN A 133 2.19 12.94 2.13
C ASN A 133 3.71 13.05 2.00
N GLU A 134 4.44 12.63 3.00
CA GLU A 134 5.90 12.68 2.96
C GLU A 134 6.47 11.81 1.85
N LEU A 135 5.96 10.59 1.70
CA LEU A 135 6.37 9.70 0.62
C LEU A 135 5.96 10.24 -0.75
N TYR A 136 4.72 10.70 -0.87
CA TYR A 136 4.18 11.23 -2.11
C TYR A 136 4.95 12.46 -2.62
N GLN A 137 5.23 13.41 -1.73
CA GLN A 137 5.94 14.65 -2.07
C GLN A 137 7.40 14.39 -2.48
N THR A 138 8.00 13.33 -1.99
CA THR A 138 9.38 12.95 -2.33
C THR A 138 9.45 11.94 -3.49
N GLY A 139 8.35 11.73 -4.21
CA GLY A 139 8.31 10.87 -5.40
C GLY A 139 8.43 9.39 -5.14
N ARG A 140 8.14 8.95 -3.91
CA ARG A 140 8.20 7.54 -3.54
C ARG A 140 6.89 6.83 -3.87
N GLN A 141 6.96 5.59 -4.28
CA GLN A 141 5.81 4.82 -4.71
C GLN A 141 4.95 4.35 -3.54
N ILE A 142 3.64 4.53 -3.66
CA ILE A 142 2.64 4.00 -2.73
C ILE A 142 1.68 3.11 -3.51
N VAL A 143 1.41 1.91 -2.99
CA VAL A 143 0.40 0.99 -3.52
C VAL A 143 -0.53 0.58 -2.40
N LEU A 144 -1.81 0.68 -2.64
CA LEU A 144 -2.86 0.40 -1.66
C LEU A 144 -3.83 -0.63 -2.24
N THR A 145 -4.38 -1.50 -1.40
CA THR A 145 -5.54 -2.31 -1.76
C THR A 145 -6.76 -1.93 -0.93
N ALA A 146 -7.94 -2.14 -1.48
CA ALA A 146 -9.21 -1.81 -0.84
C ALA A 146 -10.32 -2.77 -1.29
N ASP A 147 -11.34 -2.94 -0.45
CA ASP A 147 -12.49 -3.78 -0.78
C ASP A 147 -13.51 -3.11 -1.71
N LYS A 148 -13.40 -1.79 -1.87
CA LYS A 148 -14.24 -0.99 -2.76
C LYS A 148 -13.52 0.28 -3.20
N TYR A 149 -14.10 0.98 -4.17
CA TYR A 149 -13.56 2.25 -4.64
C TYR A 149 -13.44 3.26 -3.48
N PRO A 150 -12.33 4.00 -3.36
CA PRO A 150 -12.12 4.88 -2.20
C PRO A 150 -13.24 5.89 -1.95
N ALA A 151 -13.83 6.49 -3.00
CA ALA A 151 -14.92 7.44 -2.85
C ALA A 151 -16.19 6.83 -2.22
N GLU A 152 -16.35 5.53 -2.28
CA GLU A 152 -17.48 4.80 -1.68
C GLU A 152 -17.24 4.44 -0.21
N MET A 153 -16.03 4.66 0.31
CA MET A 153 -15.69 4.35 1.69
C MET A 153 -16.24 5.38 2.65
N ARG A 154 -16.95 4.92 3.68
CA ARG A 154 -17.40 5.73 4.79
C ARG A 154 -16.40 5.70 5.93
N GLY A 155 -16.38 6.75 6.77
CA GLY A 155 -15.51 6.79 7.94
C GLY A 155 -14.03 7.07 7.64
N LEU A 156 -13.72 7.52 6.42
CA LEU A 156 -12.41 8.07 6.06
C LEU A 156 -12.51 9.58 5.88
N LYS A 157 -11.50 10.29 6.36
CA LYS A 157 -11.41 11.75 6.20
C LYS A 157 -11.29 12.11 4.72
N LYS A 158 -11.97 13.19 4.31
CA LYS A 158 -12.00 13.67 2.91
C LYS A 158 -10.60 13.92 2.36
N ARG A 159 -9.69 14.49 3.16
CA ARG A 159 -8.32 14.75 2.72
C ARG A 159 -7.56 13.46 2.39
N LEU A 160 -7.82 12.37 3.13
CA LEU A 160 -7.21 11.08 2.86
C LEU A 160 -7.79 10.45 1.58
N LEU A 161 -9.11 10.50 1.40
CA LEU A 161 -9.77 10.06 0.17
C LEU A 161 -9.24 10.80 -1.05
N SER A 162 -9.08 12.11 -0.95
CA SER A 162 -8.50 12.93 -2.02
C SER A 162 -7.10 12.45 -2.42
N ARG A 163 -6.29 12.06 -1.46
CA ARG A 163 -4.96 11.50 -1.73
C ARG A 163 -5.04 10.14 -2.42
N PHE A 164 -5.93 9.27 -2.00
CA PHE A 164 -6.12 7.96 -2.63
C PHE A 164 -6.57 8.09 -4.10
N GLU A 165 -7.34 9.12 -4.42
CA GLU A 165 -7.84 9.37 -5.77
C GLU A 165 -6.86 10.15 -6.66
N SER A 166 -5.74 10.62 -6.13
CA SER A 166 -4.80 11.48 -6.86
C SER A 166 -3.94 10.75 -7.90
N GLY A 167 -3.87 9.44 -7.84
CA GLY A 167 -3.14 8.60 -8.79
C GLY A 167 -4.08 7.76 -9.65
N LEU A 168 -3.76 6.47 -9.78
CA LEU A 168 -4.53 5.52 -10.57
C LEU A 168 -5.27 4.53 -9.66
N ALA A 169 -6.57 4.39 -9.88
CA ALA A 169 -7.37 3.35 -9.25
C ALA A 169 -7.77 2.30 -10.29
N VAL A 170 -7.52 1.04 -10.00
CA VAL A 170 -7.83 -0.09 -10.87
C VAL A 170 -8.69 -1.11 -10.12
N ASP A 171 -9.69 -1.66 -10.80
CA ASP A 171 -10.57 -2.64 -10.20
C ASP A 171 -10.16 -4.08 -10.56
N VAL A 172 -10.46 -4.98 -9.66
CA VAL A 172 -10.38 -6.42 -9.88
C VAL A 172 -11.77 -7.00 -9.70
N GLN A 173 -12.31 -7.59 -10.74
CA GLN A 173 -13.65 -8.17 -10.77
C GLN A 173 -13.59 -9.70 -10.83
N PRO A 174 -14.71 -10.38 -10.45
CA PRO A 174 -14.79 -11.84 -10.59
C PRO A 174 -14.63 -12.32 -12.01
#